data_f6f730772cf2333b789ab97c6f3b5b8c
#
_entry.id   f6f730772cf2333b789ab97c6f3b5b8c
#
_cell.length_a   1.000
_cell.length_b   1.000
_cell.length_c   1.000
_cell.angle_alpha   90.00
_cell.angle_beta   90.00
_cell.angle_gamma   90.00
#
_symmetry.space_group_name_H-M   'P 1'
#
loop_
_entity.id
_entity.type
_entity.pdbx_description
1 polymer ?
#
loop_
_entity_poly.entity_id
_entity_poly.type
_entity_poly.pdbx_seq_one_letter_code
_entity_poly.pdbx_strand_id
1 'polypeptide(L)'
;MIGKTRHAVPLAPATFAQGCGVLRHSPPPGAYRHTRYAPAGALADWVQHFWVESWDLRGAAPQIRDVLPHPCVHLAFVRGRTRIYGVHLGHFVRELKGAECVFGVKFRPGVFYPFLGKPVGSIANVSFPAQQLFSNITAVEEELLSSPDVHRMVEVASRFLLAHLPPRDPIVEQACGAVETIAKDPSVTRVDSLLALCGMRERTLQRMFRRYVGASPRWVIKRYRLYEALEQLDHGKPANLAALAQNLGYYDQAHFINDFKKLIGRSPAQYVKA
;
A
#
# COMPACT_ATOMS: atom_id res chain seq x y z
N MET A 1 7.85 -18.55 43.10
CA MET A 1 7.31 -17.29 42.52
C MET A 1 6.92 -17.55 41.10
N ILE A 2 5.61 -17.62 40.84
CA ILE A 2 5.04 -18.06 39.54
C ILE A 2 5.00 -16.83 38.64
N GLY A 3 5.71 -16.92 37.49
CA GLY A 3 5.76 -15.85 36.49
C GLY A 3 4.39 -15.61 35.88
N LYS A 4 3.90 -14.36 35.94
CA LYS A 4 2.69 -13.91 35.25
C LYS A 4 2.90 -13.98 33.74
N THR A 5 2.26 -14.94 33.11
CA THR A 5 2.07 -14.98 31.66
C THR A 5 1.33 -13.71 31.24
N ARG A 6 2.00 -12.82 30.54
CA ARG A 6 1.33 -11.68 29.88
C ARG A 6 0.44 -12.25 28.80
N HIS A 7 -0.86 -12.21 29.02
CA HIS A 7 -1.84 -12.48 27.96
C HIS A 7 -1.61 -11.50 26.81
N ALA A 8 -1.22 -12.02 25.66
CA ALA A 8 -1.19 -11.27 24.43
C ALA A 8 -2.62 -10.78 24.14
N VAL A 9 -2.80 -9.48 23.99
CA VAL A 9 -4.06 -8.89 23.54
C VAL A 9 -4.33 -9.44 22.14
N PRO A 10 -5.51 -10.04 21.89
CA PRO A 10 -5.81 -10.57 20.56
C PRO A 10 -5.79 -9.42 19.57
N LEU A 11 -4.91 -9.51 18.55
CA LEU A 11 -4.89 -8.61 17.42
C LEU A 11 -6.18 -8.85 16.61
N ALA A 12 -7.17 -7.97 16.78
CA ALA A 12 -8.36 -8.01 15.95
C ALA A 12 -7.98 -7.73 14.48
N PRO A 13 -8.58 -8.45 13.51
CA PRO A 13 -8.44 -8.08 12.12
C PRO A 13 -8.93 -6.63 11.96
N ALA A 14 -8.07 -5.77 11.42
CA ALA A 14 -8.43 -4.37 11.24
C ALA A 14 -9.39 -4.26 10.07
N THR A 15 -10.59 -3.73 10.33
CA THR A 15 -11.50 -3.27 9.28
C THR A 15 -10.95 -1.96 8.72
N PHE A 16 -10.16 -2.07 7.65
CA PHE A 16 -9.81 -0.91 6.84
C PHE A 16 -10.96 -0.65 5.87
N ALA A 17 -11.29 0.63 5.64
CA ALA A 17 -12.23 1.03 4.62
C ALA A 17 -11.96 0.26 3.31
N GLN A 18 -13.02 -0.31 2.73
CA GLN A 18 -12.92 -1.02 1.47
C GLN A 18 -12.35 -0.07 0.43
N GLY A 19 -11.43 -0.52 -0.38
CA GLY A 19 -10.74 0.31 -1.38
C GLY A 19 -9.22 0.14 -1.38
N CYS A 20 -8.68 -0.73 -0.55
CA CYS A 20 -7.24 -0.89 -0.39
C CYS A 20 -6.63 -1.84 -1.43
N GLY A 21 -6.64 -1.48 -2.69
CA GLY A 21 -5.63 -1.92 -3.65
C GLY A 21 -5.88 -3.23 -4.40
N VAL A 22 -6.72 -4.15 -3.97
CA VAL A 22 -7.05 -5.35 -4.74
C VAL A 22 -8.35 -5.10 -5.51
N LEU A 23 -8.26 -5.05 -6.84
CA LEU A 23 -9.42 -4.89 -7.70
C LEU A 23 -10.20 -6.21 -7.76
N ARG A 24 -11.52 -6.12 -7.91
CA ARG A 24 -12.43 -7.27 -7.91
C ARG A 24 -11.97 -8.34 -8.92
N HIS A 25 -11.56 -9.48 -8.42
CA HIS A 25 -11.59 -10.79 -9.04
C HIS A 25 -11.68 -11.77 -7.90
N SER A 26 -12.83 -12.36 -7.72
CA SER A 26 -13.03 -13.36 -6.66
C SER A 26 -12.46 -14.69 -7.13
N PRO A 27 -11.41 -15.23 -6.47
CA PRO A 27 -11.03 -16.62 -6.69
C PRO A 27 -12.16 -17.54 -6.21
N PRO A 28 -12.13 -18.80 -6.57
CA PRO A 28 -13.02 -19.80 -5.98
C PRO A 28 -13.00 -19.68 -4.46
N PRO A 29 -14.15 -19.81 -3.77
CA PRO A 29 -14.20 -19.78 -2.31
C PRO A 29 -13.19 -20.77 -1.71
N GLY A 30 -12.36 -20.30 -0.79
CA GLY A 30 -11.35 -21.10 -0.11
C GLY A 30 -9.96 -21.16 -0.76
N ALA A 31 -9.82 -20.84 -2.06
CA ALA A 31 -8.52 -20.93 -2.75
C ALA A 31 -7.59 -19.72 -2.49
N TYR A 32 -8.12 -18.63 -1.95
CA TYR A 32 -7.36 -17.41 -1.67
C TYR A 32 -7.85 -16.75 -0.38
N ARG A 33 -6.91 -16.30 0.44
CA ARG A 33 -7.19 -15.54 1.67
C ARG A 33 -6.31 -14.29 1.70
N HIS A 34 -6.89 -13.16 2.10
CA HIS A 34 -6.16 -11.92 2.38
C HIS A 34 -6.67 -11.33 3.69
N THR A 35 -5.76 -11.12 4.63
CA THR A 35 -6.06 -10.54 5.94
C THR A 35 -5.10 -9.39 6.24
N ARG A 36 -5.53 -8.45 7.09
CA ARG A 36 -4.75 -7.28 7.50
C ARG A 36 -4.78 -7.12 9.00
N TYR A 37 -3.67 -6.63 9.56
CA TYR A 37 -3.49 -6.45 10.99
C TYR A 37 -2.90 -5.09 11.26
N ALA A 38 -3.44 -4.38 12.25
CA ALA A 38 -2.94 -3.07 12.65
C ALA A 38 -1.60 -3.21 13.39
N PRO A 39 -0.65 -2.29 13.16
CA PRO A 39 0.54 -2.18 14.00
C PRO A 39 0.16 -1.65 15.39
N ALA A 40 0.96 -2.00 16.41
CA ALA A 40 0.79 -1.51 17.77
C ALA A 40 1.97 -0.63 18.19
N GLY A 41 1.73 0.27 19.17
CA GLY A 41 2.76 1.09 19.78
C GLY A 41 3.52 1.97 18.78
N ALA A 42 4.83 2.04 18.94
CA ALA A 42 5.69 2.89 18.12
C ALA A 42 5.69 2.55 16.63
N LEU A 43 5.26 1.33 16.24
CA LEU A 43 5.18 0.95 14.84
C LEU A 43 4.02 1.64 14.10
N ALA A 44 3.01 2.14 14.79
CA ALA A 44 1.88 2.82 14.16
C ALA A 44 2.28 4.10 13.39
N ASP A 45 3.40 4.72 13.76
CA ASP A 45 3.95 5.88 13.04
C ASP A 45 4.62 5.49 11.72
N TRP A 46 5.03 4.23 11.56
CA TRP A 46 5.84 3.75 10.44
C TRP A 46 5.09 2.78 9.52
N VAL A 47 4.29 1.90 10.12
CA VAL A 47 3.58 0.83 9.42
C VAL A 47 2.11 1.20 9.31
N GLN A 48 1.55 1.12 8.10
CA GLN A 48 0.13 1.31 7.89
C GLN A 48 -0.66 0.07 8.31
N HIS A 49 -0.21 -1.09 7.91
CA HIS A 49 -0.71 -2.40 8.34
C HIS A 49 0.25 -3.52 7.94
N PHE A 50 0.16 -4.63 8.63
CA PHE A 50 0.64 -5.92 8.17
C PHE A 50 -0.44 -6.58 7.33
N TRP A 51 -0.05 -7.40 6.36
CA TRP A 51 -1.00 -8.16 5.57
C TRP A 51 -0.48 -9.58 5.32
N VAL A 52 -1.39 -10.52 5.22
CA VAL A 52 -1.09 -11.91 4.85
C VAL A 52 -1.94 -12.26 3.66
N GLU A 53 -1.32 -12.82 2.65
CA GLU A 53 -1.94 -13.32 1.45
C GLU A 53 -1.53 -14.77 1.26
N SER A 54 -2.50 -15.66 1.14
CA SER A 54 -2.23 -17.08 0.92
C SER A 54 -3.18 -17.64 -0.13
N TRP A 55 -2.66 -18.54 -0.95
CA TRP A 55 -3.47 -19.24 -1.94
C TRP A 55 -2.99 -20.67 -2.14
N ASP A 56 -3.90 -21.53 -2.57
CA ASP A 56 -3.62 -22.87 -3.06
C ASP A 56 -4.36 -23.08 -4.38
N LEU A 57 -3.61 -22.99 -5.47
CA LEU A 57 -4.07 -23.15 -6.84
C LEU A 57 -3.40 -24.38 -7.50
N ARG A 58 -2.94 -25.35 -6.69
CA ARG A 58 -2.37 -26.59 -7.22
C ARG A 58 -3.44 -27.35 -7.99
N GLY A 59 -3.13 -27.72 -9.23
CA GLY A 59 -4.09 -28.37 -10.13
C GLY A 59 -5.06 -27.42 -10.85
N ALA A 60 -4.98 -26.10 -10.60
CA ALA A 60 -5.76 -25.08 -11.27
C ALA A 60 -4.87 -24.19 -12.16
N ALA A 61 -5.49 -23.50 -13.11
CA ALA A 61 -4.80 -22.52 -13.93
C ALA A 61 -4.32 -21.30 -13.10
N PRO A 62 -3.19 -20.70 -13.45
CA PRO A 62 -2.75 -19.46 -12.84
C PRO A 62 -3.82 -18.37 -12.88
N GLN A 63 -3.90 -17.56 -11.84
CA GLN A 63 -4.84 -16.46 -11.75
C GLN A 63 -4.11 -15.12 -11.78
N ILE A 64 -4.68 -14.16 -12.51
CA ILE A 64 -4.17 -12.80 -12.59
C ILE A 64 -4.86 -11.92 -11.55
N ARG A 65 -4.08 -11.18 -10.79
CA ARG A 65 -4.55 -10.21 -9.81
C ARG A 65 -4.15 -8.80 -10.22
N ASP A 66 -5.16 -7.97 -10.41
CA ASP A 66 -4.98 -6.54 -10.57
C ASP A 66 -4.86 -5.88 -9.21
N VAL A 67 -3.79 -5.15 -8.99
CA VAL A 67 -3.55 -4.41 -7.75
C VAL A 67 -3.38 -2.94 -8.08
N LEU A 68 -4.19 -2.09 -7.46
CA LEU A 68 -4.01 -0.66 -7.55
C LEU A 68 -3.00 -0.21 -6.47
N PRO A 69 -1.75 0.12 -6.84
CA PRO A 69 -0.70 0.43 -5.88
C PRO A 69 -0.98 1.73 -5.12
N HIS A 70 -0.68 1.73 -3.83
CA HIS A 70 -0.62 2.95 -3.01
C HIS A 70 0.76 3.63 -3.11
N PRO A 71 0.89 4.91 -2.72
CA PRO A 71 2.18 5.59 -2.62
C PRO A 71 2.99 5.09 -1.41
N CYS A 72 3.17 3.79 -1.31
CA CYS A 72 3.77 3.10 -0.16
C CYS A 72 4.88 2.17 -0.62
N VAL A 73 5.88 2.01 0.24
CA VAL A 73 6.87 0.94 0.12
C VAL A 73 6.35 -0.28 0.87
N HIS A 74 6.66 -1.47 0.35
CA HIS A 74 6.31 -2.73 1.00
C HIS A 74 7.57 -3.57 1.24
N LEU A 75 7.62 -4.24 2.38
CA LEU A 75 8.52 -5.36 2.63
C LEU A 75 7.66 -6.63 2.60
N ALA A 76 7.94 -7.54 1.67
CA ALA A 76 7.20 -8.79 1.53
C ALA A 76 8.12 -9.98 1.81
N PHE A 77 7.73 -10.78 2.81
CA PHE A 77 8.37 -12.02 3.18
C PHE A 77 7.78 -13.16 2.36
N VAL A 78 8.61 -13.77 1.56
CA VAL A 78 8.30 -14.94 0.74
C VAL A 78 9.48 -15.88 0.87
N ARG A 79 9.23 -17.15 1.09
CA ARG A 79 10.29 -18.15 1.34
C ARG A 79 11.37 -18.12 0.25
N GLY A 80 12.62 -17.84 0.66
CA GLY A 80 13.78 -17.73 -0.21
C GLY A 80 13.85 -16.48 -1.09
N ARG A 81 12.92 -15.52 -0.95
CA ARG A 81 12.87 -14.34 -1.84
C ARG A 81 12.20 -13.10 -1.22
N THR A 82 12.51 -12.84 0.06
CA THR A 82 12.06 -11.62 0.74
C THR A 82 12.61 -10.37 0.07
N ARG A 83 11.71 -9.43 -0.29
CA ARG A 83 12.04 -8.25 -1.09
C ARG A 83 11.41 -6.99 -0.55
N ILE A 84 12.06 -5.87 -0.86
CA ILE A 84 11.48 -4.54 -0.75
C ILE A 84 10.93 -4.13 -2.11
N TYR A 85 9.70 -3.66 -2.11
CA TYR A 85 9.02 -3.12 -3.28
C TYR A 85 8.84 -1.62 -3.11
N GLY A 86 9.45 -0.85 -4.00
CA GLY A 86 9.24 0.60 -4.07
C GLY A 86 7.83 0.95 -4.53
N VAL A 87 7.53 2.24 -4.57
CA VAL A 87 6.25 2.74 -5.05
C VAL A 87 6.07 2.36 -6.51
N HIS A 88 5.01 1.62 -6.81
CA HIS A 88 4.67 1.27 -8.19
C HIS A 88 3.80 2.36 -8.80
N LEU A 89 4.25 2.97 -9.90
CA LEU A 89 3.60 4.15 -10.48
C LEU A 89 2.57 3.82 -11.56
N GLY A 90 2.59 2.60 -12.10
CA GLY A 90 1.69 2.14 -13.16
C GLY A 90 0.61 1.18 -12.70
N HIS A 91 0.03 0.46 -13.64
CA HIS A 91 -0.81 -0.70 -13.42
C HIS A 91 0.06 -1.86 -12.92
N PHE A 92 -0.35 -2.50 -11.84
CA PHE A 92 0.39 -3.62 -11.27
C PHE A 92 -0.44 -4.90 -11.34
N VAL A 93 0.14 -5.90 -11.97
CA VAL A 93 -0.48 -7.20 -12.16
C VAL A 93 0.38 -8.25 -11.49
N ARG A 94 -0.24 -9.15 -10.75
CA ARG A 94 0.41 -10.28 -10.12
C ARG A 94 -0.22 -11.58 -10.60
N GLU A 95 0.62 -12.50 -11.07
CA GLU A 95 0.22 -13.87 -11.35
C GLU A 95 0.30 -14.71 -10.06
N LEU A 96 -0.79 -15.37 -9.70
CA LEU A 96 -0.86 -16.35 -8.63
C LEU A 96 -0.86 -17.75 -9.25
N LYS A 97 0.09 -18.60 -8.82
CA LYS A 97 0.20 -19.98 -9.26
C LYS A 97 0.68 -20.88 -8.12
N GLY A 98 0.33 -22.19 -8.20
CA GLY A 98 0.72 -23.15 -7.17
C GLY A 98 0.13 -22.81 -5.80
N ALA A 99 0.88 -23.04 -4.73
CA ALA A 99 0.47 -22.68 -3.37
C ALA A 99 1.57 -21.85 -2.72
N GLU A 100 1.21 -20.71 -2.13
CA GLU A 100 2.15 -19.82 -1.46
C GLU A 100 1.48 -19.03 -0.33
N CYS A 101 2.29 -18.64 0.64
CA CYS A 101 1.94 -17.69 1.68
C CYS A 101 2.93 -16.53 1.65
N VAL A 102 2.40 -15.31 1.65
CA VAL A 102 3.17 -14.06 1.68
C VAL A 102 2.75 -13.27 2.90
N PHE A 103 3.72 -12.88 3.71
CA PHE A 103 3.52 -11.89 4.76
C PHE A 103 4.10 -10.56 4.33
N GLY A 104 3.35 -9.48 4.45
CA GLY A 104 3.81 -8.17 4.04
C GLY A 104 3.66 -7.10 5.10
N VAL A 105 4.61 -6.17 5.07
CA VAL A 105 4.59 -4.93 5.82
C VAL A 105 4.32 -3.81 4.82
N LYS A 106 3.22 -3.09 4.99
CA LYS A 106 2.94 -1.87 4.23
C LYS A 106 3.35 -0.68 5.07
N PHE A 107 4.38 0.03 4.65
CA PHE A 107 4.80 1.25 5.30
C PHE A 107 3.84 2.40 5.01
N ARG A 108 3.70 3.35 5.94
CA ARG A 108 2.97 4.59 5.67
C ARG A 108 3.67 5.39 4.56
N PRO A 109 2.93 6.15 3.74
CA PRO A 109 3.54 7.03 2.77
C PRO A 109 4.49 8.02 3.43
N GLY A 110 5.70 8.18 2.89
CA GLY A 110 6.66 9.17 3.40
C GLY A 110 7.66 8.67 4.44
N VAL A 111 7.42 7.53 5.09
CA VAL A 111 8.28 7.09 6.22
C VAL A 111 9.54 6.32 5.81
N PHE A 112 9.64 5.86 4.59
CA PHE A 112 10.67 4.87 4.23
C PHE A 112 12.06 5.47 3.92
N TYR A 113 12.15 6.78 3.70
CA TYR A 113 13.41 7.45 3.42
C TYR A 113 14.52 7.21 4.47
N PRO A 114 14.26 7.32 5.79
CA PRO A 114 15.28 7.07 6.80
C PRO A 114 15.81 5.64 6.82
N PHE A 115 14.99 4.63 6.47
CA PHE A 115 15.45 3.25 6.32
C PHE A 115 16.36 3.09 5.10
N LEU A 116 15.98 3.74 3.98
CA LEU A 116 16.64 3.58 2.69
C LEU A 116 17.95 4.39 2.57
N GLY A 117 18.06 5.52 3.27
CA GLY A 117 19.21 6.44 3.20
C GLY A 117 19.38 7.19 1.87
N LYS A 118 18.44 6.97 0.91
CA LYS A 118 18.42 7.63 -0.41
C LYS A 118 16.98 7.95 -0.82
N PRO A 119 16.76 8.86 -1.81
CA PRO A 119 15.41 9.23 -2.21
C PRO A 119 14.54 8.03 -2.57
N VAL A 120 13.33 7.92 -1.98
CA VAL A 120 12.38 6.83 -2.24
C VAL A 120 12.02 6.77 -3.72
N GLY A 121 12.03 7.90 -4.43
CA GLY A 121 11.85 7.93 -5.89
C GLY A 121 12.92 7.17 -6.68
N SER A 122 14.09 6.89 -6.09
CA SER A 122 15.13 6.07 -6.75
C SER A 122 14.78 4.59 -6.82
N ILE A 123 13.81 4.14 -6.05
CA ILE A 123 13.30 2.76 -6.06
C ILE A 123 11.88 2.67 -6.60
N ALA A 124 11.34 3.74 -7.21
CA ALA A 124 10.04 3.69 -7.88
C ALA A 124 10.03 2.66 -9.01
N ASN A 125 9.00 1.84 -9.10
CA ASN A 125 8.87 0.70 -10.02
C ASN A 125 9.98 -0.38 -9.91
N VAL A 126 10.73 -0.37 -8.80
CA VAL A 126 11.84 -1.33 -8.58
C VAL A 126 11.53 -2.19 -7.37
N SER A 127 11.92 -3.46 -7.42
CA SER A 127 12.03 -4.30 -6.24
C SER A 127 13.44 -4.87 -6.13
N PHE A 128 13.92 -5.02 -4.90
CA PHE A 128 15.27 -5.53 -4.63
C PHE A 128 15.28 -6.46 -3.41
N PRO A 129 16.25 -7.39 -3.30
CA PRO A 129 16.38 -8.27 -2.15
C PRO A 129 16.50 -7.47 -0.85
N ALA A 130 15.71 -7.83 0.16
CA ALA A 130 15.67 -7.10 1.42
C ALA A 130 17.00 -7.18 2.20
N GLN A 131 17.85 -8.17 1.91
CA GLN A 131 19.20 -8.31 2.46
C GLN A 131 20.11 -7.11 2.16
N GLN A 132 19.84 -6.38 1.08
CA GLN A 132 20.61 -5.17 0.76
C GLN A 132 20.38 -4.03 1.77
N LEU A 133 19.29 -4.09 2.53
CA LEU A 133 18.95 -3.09 3.55
C LEU A 133 19.03 -3.66 4.97
N PHE A 134 18.68 -4.94 5.14
CA PHE A 134 18.61 -5.63 6.43
C PHE A 134 19.41 -6.93 6.37
N SER A 135 20.63 -6.92 6.89
CA SER A 135 21.56 -8.06 6.78
C SER A 135 21.06 -9.34 7.42
N ASN A 136 20.23 -9.24 8.49
CA ASN A 136 19.67 -10.37 9.24
C ASN A 136 18.30 -10.83 8.74
N ILE A 137 17.80 -10.32 7.61
CA ILE A 137 16.42 -10.56 7.13
C ILE A 137 16.13 -12.03 6.83
N THR A 138 17.15 -12.83 6.45
CA THR A 138 16.99 -14.26 6.15
C THR A 138 16.58 -15.04 7.39
N ALA A 139 17.22 -14.80 8.53
CA ALA A 139 16.84 -15.45 9.79
C ALA A 139 15.43 -15.03 10.26
N VAL A 140 15.07 -13.76 10.01
CA VAL A 140 13.71 -13.26 10.30
C VAL A 140 12.69 -13.91 9.38
N GLU A 141 12.98 -14.08 8.08
CA GLU A 141 12.12 -14.80 7.13
C GLU A 141 11.86 -16.22 7.60
N GLU A 142 12.91 -16.97 7.97
CA GLU A 142 12.81 -18.34 8.45
C GLU A 142 11.94 -18.43 9.71
N GLU A 143 12.17 -17.58 10.71
CA GLU A 143 11.37 -17.56 11.93
C GLU A 143 9.91 -17.20 11.62
N LEU A 144 9.66 -16.18 10.81
CA LEU A 144 8.34 -15.68 10.49
C LEU A 144 7.52 -16.70 9.70
N LEU A 145 8.11 -17.35 8.69
CA LEU A 145 7.42 -18.29 7.81
C LEU A 145 7.45 -19.75 8.34
N SER A 146 8.05 -20.00 9.50
CA SER A 146 8.01 -21.32 10.16
C SER A 146 6.66 -21.60 10.82
N SER A 147 5.91 -20.56 11.19
CA SER A 147 4.61 -20.66 11.86
C SER A 147 3.47 -20.35 10.91
N PRO A 148 2.39 -21.13 10.89
CA PRO A 148 1.15 -20.77 10.20
C PRO A 148 0.31 -19.75 10.99
N ASP A 149 0.67 -19.49 12.26
CA ASP A 149 -0.03 -18.52 13.11
C ASP A 149 0.34 -17.09 12.72
N VAL A 150 -0.63 -16.36 12.22
CA VAL A 150 -0.44 -14.97 11.77
C VAL A 150 -0.11 -14.03 12.93
N HIS A 151 -0.60 -14.29 14.14
CA HIS A 151 -0.24 -13.49 15.31
C HIS A 151 1.25 -13.60 15.61
N ARG A 152 1.79 -14.81 15.51
CA ARG A 152 3.24 -15.03 15.62
C ARG A 152 4.03 -14.34 14.53
N MET A 153 3.55 -14.39 13.27
CA MET A 153 4.19 -13.66 12.17
C MET A 153 4.24 -12.15 12.45
N VAL A 154 3.13 -11.55 12.93
CA VAL A 154 3.06 -10.13 13.29
C VAL A 154 4.02 -9.80 14.45
N GLU A 155 4.13 -10.65 15.47
CA GLU A 155 5.08 -10.47 16.56
C GLU A 155 6.54 -10.46 16.08
N VAL A 156 6.92 -11.43 15.24
CA VAL A 156 8.27 -11.53 14.68
C VAL A 156 8.60 -10.31 13.84
N ALA A 157 7.70 -9.93 12.93
CA ALA A 157 7.87 -8.74 12.10
C ALA A 157 7.94 -7.45 12.93
N SER A 158 7.10 -7.35 13.96
CA SER A 158 7.09 -6.18 14.85
C SER A 158 8.38 -6.05 15.65
N ARG A 159 8.88 -7.14 16.25
CA ARG A 159 10.14 -7.17 16.96
C ARG A 159 11.30 -6.78 16.04
N PHE A 160 11.34 -7.33 14.83
CA PHE A 160 12.33 -7.02 13.83
C PHE A 160 12.32 -5.53 13.48
N LEU A 161 11.16 -4.97 13.15
CA LEU A 161 11.03 -3.57 12.76
C LEU A 161 11.38 -2.62 13.91
N LEU A 162 10.94 -2.90 15.14
CA LEU A 162 11.27 -2.10 16.31
C LEU A 162 12.79 -2.00 16.56
N ALA A 163 13.53 -3.09 16.31
CA ALA A 163 14.99 -3.11 16.42
C ALA A 163 15.70 -2.31 15.31
N HIS A 164 15.01 -1.99 14.23
CA HIS A 164 15.56 -1.29 13.05
C HIS A 164 14.91 0.08 12.82
N LEU A 165 14.10 0.60 13.75
CA LEU A 165 13.51 1.93 13.59
C LEU A 165 14.60 2.99 13.50
N PRO A 166 14.60 3.81 12.44
CA PRO A 166 15.54 4.90 12.30
C PRO A 166 15.20 6.06 13.25
N PRO A 167 16.14 6.98 13.48
CA PRO A 167 15.87 8.23 14.17
C PRO A 167 14.69 9.00 13.52
N ARG A 168 13.94 9.75 14.32
CA ARG A 168 12.87 10.60 13.81
C ARG A 168 13.42 11.69 12.90
N ASP A 169 12.79 11.86 11.74
CA ASP A 169 13.06 12.93 10.78
C ASP A 169 11.81 13.83 10.69
N PRO A 170 11.88 15.12 11.10
CA PRO A 170 10.74 16.02 11.06
C PRO A 170 10.11 16.17 9.67
N ILE A 171 10.89 15.97 8.60
CA ILE A 171 10.37 16.06 7.23
C ILE A 171 9.51 14.84 6.89
N VAL A 172 9.73 13.71 7.53
CA VAL A 172 8.84 12.53 7.43
C VAL A 172 7.42 12.90 7.87
N GLU A 173 7.27 13.59 9.00
CA GLU A 173 5.97 14.01 9.51
C GLU A 173 5.26 14.96 8.53
N GLN A 174 6.01 15.91 7.93
CA GLN A 174 5.46 16.81 6.90
C GLN A 174 5.03 16.04 5.65
N ALA A 175 5.84 15.07 5.19
CA ALA A 175 5.52 14.26 4.01
C ALA A 175 4.28 13.36 4.26
N CYS A 176 4.21 12.73 5.43
CA CYS A 176 3.03 11.96 5.86
C CYS A 176 1.78 12.83 5.92
N GLY A 177 1.86 13.98 6.59
CA GLY A 177 0.75 14.93 6.71
C GLY A 177 0.23 15.40 5.36
N ALA A 178 1.11 15.74 4.42
CA ALA A 178 0.71 16.13 3.08
C ALA A 178 -0.02 15.00 2.33
N VAL A 179 0.43 13.74 2.45
CA VAL A 179 -0.26 12.59 1.84
C VAL A 179 -1.59 12.32 2.55
N GLU A 180 -1.65 12.44 3.88
CA GLU A 180 -2.89 12.30 4.62
C GLU A 180 -3.92 13.36 4.28
N THR A 181 -3.50 14.61 4.07
CA THR A 181 -4.37 15.69 3.58
C THR A 181 -5.01 15.30 2.25
N ILE A 182 -4.22 14.80 1.28
CA ILE A 182 -4.75 14.31 0.00
C ILE A 182 -5.75 13.16 0.20
N ALA A 183 -5.46 12.25 1.13
CA ALA A 183 -6.27 11.06 1.36
C ALA A 183 -7.61 11.37 2.04
N LYS A 184 -7.63 12.34 2.97
CA LYS A 184 -8.79 12.66 3.81
C LYS A 184 -9.67 13.76 3.22
N ASP A 185 -9.11 14.64 2.40
CA ASP A 185 -9.82 15.78 1.82
C ASP A 185 -10.08 15.57 0.30
N PRO A 186 -11.30 15.18 -0.09
CA PRO A 186 -11.68 15.00 -1.49
C PRO A 186 -11.59 16.29 -2.33
N SER A 187 -11.59 17.47 -1.71
CA SER A 187 -11.47 18.75 -2.42
C SER A 187 -10.07 19.00 -2.98
N VAL A 188 -9.05 18.28 -2.48
CA VAL A 188 -7.68 18.35 -2.97
C VAL A 188 -7.57 17.59 -4.29
N THR A 189 -7.99 18.21 -5.38
CA THR A 189 -7.92 17.65 -6.74
C THR A 189 -6.74 18.18 -7.55
N ARG A 190 -6.06 19.24 -7.07
CA ARG A 190 -4.96 19.92 -7.76
C ARG A 190 -3.79 20.17 -6.81
N VAL A 191 -2.60 20.33 -7.40
CA VAL A 191 -1.38 20.64 -6.63
C VAL A 191 -1.48 21.99 -5.93
N ASP A 192 -2.09 22.98 -6.57
CA ASP A 192 -2.26 24.32 -6.00
C ASP A 192 -3.06 24.31 -4.69
N SER A 193 -4.13 23.49 -4.61
CA SER A 193 -4.91 23.31 -3.38
C SER A 193 -4.03 22.70 -2.26
N LEU A 194 -3.21 21.72 -2.59
CA LEU A 194 -2.30 21.11 -1.63
C LEU A 194 -1.22 22.10 -1.16
N LEU A 195 -0.69 22.93 -2.06
CA LEU A 195 0.28 23.98 -1.72
C LEU A 195 -0.28 24.97 -0.71
N ALA A 196 -1.53 25.42 -0.93
CA ALA A 196 -2.22 26.33 -0.01
C ALA A 196 -2.40 25.71 1.38
N LEU A 197 -2.82 24.44 1.45
CA LEU A 197 -3.04 23.72 2.71
C LEU A 197 -1.73 23.43 3.46
N CYS A 198 -0.65 23.11 2.74
CA CYS A 198 0.64 22.81 3.36
C CYS A 198 1.50 24.05 3.65
N GLY A 199 1.14 25.22 3.14
CA GLY A 199 1.96 26.43 3.26
C GLY A 199 3.33 26.33 2.60
N MET A 200 3.48 25.50 1.56
CA MET A 200 4.77 25.20 0.93
C MET A 200 4.87 25.81 -0.47
N ARG A 201 6.11 26.08 -0.89
CA ARG A 201 6.40 26.42 -2.29
C ARG A 201 6.41 25.14 -3.13
N GLU A 202 5.98 25.21 -4.38
CA GLU A 202 5.85 24.07 -5.29
C GLU A 202 7.15 23.25 -5.39
N ARG A 203 8.30 23.91 -5.61
CA ARG A 203 9.60 23.20 -5.68
C ARG A 203 9.95 22.43 -4.40
N THR A 204 9.56 22.95 -3.23
CA THR A 204 9.78 22.29 -1.94
C THR A 204 8.90 21.04 -1.83
N LEU A 205 7.62 21.16 -2.14
CA LEU A 205 6.66 20.06 -2.14
C LEU A 205 7.11 18.95 -3.12
N GLN A 206 7.46 19.29 -4.36
CA GLN A 206 7.91 18.34 -5.36
C GLN A 206 9.17 17.58 -4.92
N ARG A 207 10.16 18.30 -4.33
CA ARG A 207 11.40 17.71 -3.81
C ARG A 207 11.11 16.78 -2.63
N MET A 208 10.25 17.19 -1.70
CA MET A 208 9.83 16.37 -0.55
C MET A 208 9.13 15.09 -1.01
N PHE A 209 8.18 15.18 -1.92
CA PHE A 209 7.46 14.02 -2.45
C PHE A 209 8.40 13.04 -3.16
N ARG A 210 9.30 13.54 -4.03
CA ARG A 210 10.29 12.68 -4.70
C ARG A 210 11.21 11.97 -3.70
N ARG A 211 11.63 12.68 -2.64
CA ARG A 211 12.58 12.17 -1.66
C ARG A 211 11.94 11.20 -0.67
N TYR A 212 10.78 11.52 -0.14
CA TYR A 212 10.15 10.78 0.96
C TYR A 212 9.02 9.87 0.50
N VAL A 213 8.17 10.29 -0.44
CA VAL A 213 7.00 9.54 -0.90
C VAL A 213 7.36 8.62 -2.08
N GLY A 214 8.27 9.04 -2.95
CA GLY A 214 8.68 8.27 -4.13
C GLY A 214 7.84 8.51 -5.37
N ALA A 215 6.86 9.41 -5.31
CA ALA A 215 5.98 9.80 -6.40
C ALA A 215 5.79 11.32 -6.41
N SER A 216 5.31 11.90 -7.52
CA SER A 216 4.98 13.33 -7.56
C SER A 216 3.68 13.65 -6.81
N PRO A 217 3.50 14.88 -6.28
CA PRO A 217 2.23 15.29 -5.65
C PRO A 217 1.03 15.06 -6.57
N ARG A 218 1.14 15.44 -7.85
CA ARG A 218 0.10 15.24 -8.86
C ARG A 218 -0.29 13.78 -9.03
N TRP A 219 0.70 12.87 -9.03
CA TRP A 219 0.45 11.43 -9.14
C TRP A 219 -0.30 10.92 -7.90
N VAL A 220 0.11 11.35 -6.69
CA VAL A 220 -0.54 10.93 -5.44
C VAL A 220 -1.99 11.43 -5.40
N ILE A 221 -2.26 12.70 -5.74
CA ILE A 221 -3.62 13.23 -5.83
C ILE A 221 -4.46 12.40 -6.79
N LYS A 222 -4.01 12.20 -8.03
CA LYS A 222 -4.72 11.38 -9.02
C LYS A 222 -4.99 9.97 -8.49
N ARG A 223 -4.06 9.38 -7.78
CA ARG A 223 -4.20 8.02 -7.22
C ARG A 223 -5.32 7.97 -6.18
N TYR A 224 -5.38 8.90 -5.25
CA TYR A 224 -6.44 8.94 -4.24
C TYR A 224 -7.81 9.24 -4.86
N ARG A 225 -7.88 10.13 -5.85
CA ARG A 225 -9.13 10.38 -6.60
C ARG A 225 -9.62 9.13 -7.34
N LEU A 226 -8.72 8.28 -7.83
CA LEU A 226 -9.10 7.00 -8.42
C LEU A 226 -9.58 5.97 -7.40
N TYR A 227 -9.07 5.97 -6.17
CA TYR A 227 -9.64 5.16 -5.09
C TYR A 227 -11.08 5.57 -4.79
N GLU A 228 -11.32 6.86 -4.70
CA GLU A 228 -12.66 7.41 -4.51
C GLU A 228 -13.61 7.04 -5.66
N ALA A 229 -13.12 7.11 -6.91
CA ALA A 229 -13.89 6.66 -8.07
C ALA A 229 -14.27 5.17 -7.95
N LEU A 230 -13.31 4.31 -7.59
CA LEU A 230 -13.55 2.88 -7.42
C LEU A 230 -14.57 2.60 -6.32
N GLU A 231 -14.47 3.28 -5.20
CA GLU A 231 -15.40 3.15 -4.08
C GLU A 231 -16.83 3.53 -4.51
N GLN A 232 -16.99 4.65 -5.23
CA GLN A 232 -18.28 5.06 -5.76
C GLN A 232 -18.83 4.06 -6.79
N LEU A 233 -17.99 3.51 -7.68
CA LEU A 233 -18.37 2.49 -8.65
C LEU A 233 -18.75 1.17 -7.98
N ASP A 234 -18.06 0.78 -6.91
CA ASP A 234 -18.33 -0.44 -6.15
C ASP A 234 -19.66 -0.40 -5.39
N HIS A 235 -20.08 0.80 -4.95
CA HIS A 235 -21.37 1.01 -4.29
C HIS A 235 -22.56 1.19 -5.28
N GLY A 236 -22.35 0.93 -6.56
CA GLY A 236 -23.40 1.07 -7.56
C GLY A 236 -23.80 2.53 -7.86
N LYS A 237 -23.00 3.49 -7.44
CA LYS A 237 -23.20 4.91 -7.70
C LYS A 237 -22.32 5.32 -8.88
N PRO A 238 -22.61 5.21 -10.08
CA PRO A 238 -22.87 6.40 -10.85
C PRO A 238 -23.70 6.16 -12.11
N ALA A 239 -24.79 6.79 -12.18
CA ALA A 239 -25.51 6.97 -13.42
C ALA A 239 -24.79 7.92 -14.39
N ASN A 240 -23.83 8.74 -13.92
CA ASN A 240 -23.18 9.80 -14.72
C ASN A 240 -21.67 9.85 -14.51
N LEU A 241 -20.92 9.24 -15.44
CA LEU A 241 -19.45 9.28 -15.45
C LEU A 241 -18.88 10.69 -15.70
N ALA A 242 -19.61 11.59 -16.35
CA ALA A 242 -19.17 12.96 -16.56
C ALA A 242 -19.19 13.75 -15.25
N ALA A 243 -20.25 13.61 -14.45
CA ALA A 243 -20.33 14.21 -13.13
C ALA A 243 -19.26 13.63 -12.19
N LEU A 244 -19.03 12.33 -12.22
CA LEU A 244 -17.93 11.70 -11.45
C LEU A 244 -16.57 12.28 -11.85
N ALA A 245 -16.26 12.38 -13.14
CA ALA A 245 -15.02 12.96 -13.63
C ALA A 245 -14.81 14.41 -13.14
N GLN A 246 -15.85 15.23 -13.21
CA GLN A 246 -15.82 16.61 -12.75
C GLN A 246 -15.57 16.70 -11.24
N ASN A 247 -16.28 15.91 -10.42
CA ASN A 247 -16.10 15.87 -8.98
C ASN A 247 -14.68 15.44 -8.56
N LEU A 248 -14.03 14.60 -9.36
CA LEU A 248 -12.66 14.14 -9.15
C LEU A 248 -11.59 15.11 -9.70
N GLY A 249 -12.00 16.28 -10.23
CA GLY A 249 -11.11 17.32 -10.73
C GLY A 249 -10.55 17.07 -12.13
N TYR A 250 -11.16 16.17 -12.91
CA TYR A 250 -10.81 15.98 -14.32
C TYR A 250 -11.45 17.04 -15.19
N TYR A 251 -10.76 17.42 -16.25
CA TYR A 251 -11.26 18.41 -17.21
C TYR A 251 -12.52 17.91 -17.94
N ASP A 252 -12.52 16.64 -18.33
CA ASP A 252 -13.64 15.99 -19.01
C ASP A 252 -13.67 14.47 -18.72
N GLN A 253 -14.76 13.84 -19.15
CA GLN A 253 -14.97 12.41 -19.01
C GLN A 253 -13.93 11.57 -19.78
N ALA A 254 -13.48 12.00 -20.94
CA ALA A 254 -12.52 11.25 -21.76
C ALA A 254 -11.16 11.19 -21.06
N HIS A 255 -10.71 12.30 -20.47
CA HIS A 255 -9.48 12.35 -19.68
C HIS A 255 -9.58 11.42 -18.45
N PHE A 256 -10.71 11.41 -17.74
CA PHE A 256 -10.94 10.48 -16.63
C PHE A 256 -10.88 9.02 -17.09
N ILE A 257 -11.59 8.65 -18.16
CA ILE A 257 -11.63 7.28 -18.69
C ILE A 257 -10.22 6.83 -19.10
N ASN A 258 -9.43 7.69 -19.74
CA ASN A 258 -8.06 7.38 -20.16
C ASN A 258 -7.13 7.15 -18.95
N ASP A 259 -7.18 8.01 -17.94
CA ASP A 259 -6.38 7.85 -16.73
C ASP A 259 -6.82 6.60 -15.94
N PHE A 260 -8.12 6.35 -15.80
CA PHE A 260 -8.68 5.17 -15.18
C PHE A 260 -8.19 3.90 -15.89
N LYS A 261 -8.34 3.82 -17.21
CA LYS A 261 -7.89 2.67 -18.01
C LYS A 261 -6.38 2.44 -17.90
N LYS A 262 -5.58 3.50 -17.91
CA LYS A 262 -4.11 3.42 -17.76
C LYS A 262 -3.68 2.82 -16.43
N LEU A 263 -4.43 3.06 -15.35
CA LEU A 263 -4.07 2.68 -14.00
C LEU A 263 -4.78 1.40 -13.52
N ILE A 264 -5.97 1.11 -14.04
CA ILE A 264 -6.82 -0.03 -13.66
C ILE A 264 -6.75 -1.15 -14.72
N GLY A 265 -6.24 -0.86 -15.93
CA GLY A 265 -6.18 -1.81 -17.04
C GLY A 265 -7.46 -1.91 -17.86
N ARG A 266 -8.59 -1.39 -17.38
CA ARG A 266 -9.91 -1.42 -18.03
C ARG A 266 -10.67 -0.13 -17.81
N SER A 267 -11.67 0.16 -18.67
CA SER A 267 -12.49 1.36 -18.52
C SER A 267 -13.45 1.26 -17.32
N PRO A 268 -13.97 2.39 -16.79
CA PRO A 268 -14.99 2.38 -15.72
C PRO A 268 -16.21 1.50 -16.07
N ALA A 269 -16.69 1.58 -17.31
CA ALA A 269 -17.81 0.77 -17.77
C ALA A 269 -17.51 -0.74 -17.81
N GLN A 270 -16.28 -1.12 -18.16
CA GLN A 270 -15.81 -2.52 -18.09
C GLN A 270 -15.62 -2.98 -16.64
N TYR A 271 -15.18 -2.07 -15.76
CA TYR A 271 -14.97 -2.36 -14.35
C TYR A 271 -16.28 -2.69 -13.61
N VAL A 272 -17.35 -1.94 -13.89
CA VAL A 272 -18.66 -2.16 -13.26
C VAL A 272 -19.33 -3.47 -13.73
N LYS A 273 -19.04 -3.91 -14.96
CA LYS A 273 -19.64 -5.14 -15.54
C LYS A 273 -18.92 -6.43 -15.12
N ALA A 274 -17.75 -6.33 -14.52
CA ALA A 274 -16.91 -7.47 -14.12
C ALA A 274 -17.13 -7.84 -12.64
#